data_b96003819f1db30edefd3865bfe2e056
#
_entry.id   b96003819f1db30edefd3865bfe2e056
#
_cell.length_a   1.000
_cell.length_b   1.000
_cell.length_c   1.000
_cell.angle_alpha   90.00
_cell.angle_beta   90.00
_cell.angle_gamma   90.00
#
_symmetry.space_group_name_H-M   'P 1'
#
loop_
_entity.id
_entity.type
_entity.pdbx_description
1 polymer ?
#
loop_
_entity_poly.entity_id
_entity_poly.type
_entity_poly.pdbx_seq_one_letter_code
_entity_poly.pdbx_strand_id
1 'polypeptide(L)'
;MVEKDFIGSKGIKVSGTSSWEAPSNIALVKYWGKFGNQYPQNPSLSFTLSKCVSQTSVSFTERLKAGSDFSFDFSFEGKPTPSFHPKIESFFQRIDQYVPFLKDHHLSIKSKNSFPHSSGIASSASGMSALALCILSIEKEGCPDISESFFLKKASFLARLGSGSAARSVEGPLVTWGSSESFEDSSNFYGTAINSEIHSVFKNYRDTILLIDKGQKKVSSTVGHNLMNNHLYAATRFKQAHENTALLKSILASGDLDAFVSLVESEALTLHALMMASNPYFILMHPNTLEVLNKVWDYRNTNNSALCFTLDAGANVHLLYPDSESESVIKFIKEELASYCQNGQFIEDQIGNGAKKL
;
A
#
# COMPACT_ATOMS: atom_id res chain seq x y z
N MET A 1 -16.48 11.62 9.24
CA MET A 1 -15.43 11.96 10.23
C MET A 1 -14.53 13.03 9.63
N VAL A 2 -14.02 13.92 10.44
CA VAL A 2 -13.06 14.98 10.07
C VAL A 2 -11.76 14.80 10.86
N GLU A 3 -10.70 15.48 10.46
CA GLU A 3 -9.34 15.27 11.02
C GLU A 3 -9.27 15.45 12.55
N LYS A 4 -10.02 16.41 13.12
CA LYS A 4 -10.07 16.64 14.56
C LYS A 4 -10.68 15.50 15.38
N ASP A 5 -11.49 14.65 14.76
CA ASP A 5 -12.10 13.50 15.43
C ASP A 5 -11.06 12.44 15.82
N PHE A 6 -9.85 12.49 15.24
CA PHE A 6 -8.76 11.57 15.51
C PHE A 6 -7.78 12.05 16.59
N ILE A 7 -7.99 13.23 17.17
CA ILE A 7 -7.14 13.73 18.28
C ILE A 7 -7.30 12.79 19.47
N GLY A 8 -6.17 12.26 19.96
CA GLY A 8 -6.13 11.29 21.04
C GLY A 8 -6.04 11.90 22.43
N SER A 9 -6.16 11.04 23.43
CA SER A 9 -6.07 11.40 24.84
C SER A 9 -4.63 11.66 25.26
N LYS A 10 -4.43 12.62 26.17
CA LYS A 10 -3.15 12.85 26.87
C LYS A 10 -3.05 11.98 28.13
N GLY A 11 -1.82 11.79 28.60
CA GLY A 11 -1.58 11.20 29.94
C GLY A 11 -1.87 9.70 30.01
N ILE A 12 -1.83 9.00 28.88
CA ILE A 12 -1.89 7.54 28.85
C ILE A 12 -0.60 6.98 29.45
N LYS A 13 -0.72 6.21 30.52
CA LYS A 13 0.38 5.65 31.31
C LYS A 13 0.25 4.13 31.33
N VAL A 14 0.81 3.49 30.33
CA VAL A 14 0.79 2.06 30.17
C VAL A 14 2.15 1.56 29.72
N SER A 15 2.49 0.33 30.02
CA SER A 15 3.71 -0.33 29.56
C SER A 15 3.36 -1.74 29.07
N GLY A 16 3.96 -2.16 27.98
CA GLY A 16 3.65 -3.47 27.40
C GLY A 16 4.30 -3.69 26.04
N THR A 17 3.75 -4.63 25.30
CA THR A 17 4.19 -4.92 23.91
C THR A 17 2.97 -5.16 23.05
N SER A 18 2.95 -4.53 21.89
CA SER A 18 1.96 -4.79 20.86
C SER A 18 2.65 -5.20 19.56
N SER A 19 2.08 -6.20 18.89
CA SER A 19 2.64 -6.73 17.64
C SER A 19 1.54 -6.88 16.60
N TRP A 20 1.82 -6.41 15.39
CA TRP A 20 0.89 -6.47 14.27
C TRP A 20 1.58 -6.89 12.98
N GLU A 21 0.84 -7.62 12.18
CA GLU A 21 1.16 -7.88 10.78
C GLU A 21 0.22 -7.07 9.90
N ALA A 22 0.78 -6.33 8.95
CA ALA A 22 -0.01 -5.60 7.97
C ALA A 22 0.41 -6.00 6.55
N PRO A 23 -0.55 -6.21 5.63
CA PRO A 23 -0.28 -6.59 4.26
C PRO A 23 0.31 -5.42 3.46
N SER A 24 1.10 -5.75 2.44
CA SER A 24 1.27 -4.84 1.31
C SER A 24 -0.03 -4.76 0.51
N ASN A 25 -0.14 -3.78 -0.36
CA ASN A 25 -1.30 -3.65 -1.25
C ASN A 25 -0.84 -3.28 -2.65
N ILE A 26 -1.58 -3.74 -3.65
CA ILE A 26 -1.38 -3.37 -5.05
C ILE A 26 -2.58 -2.60 -5.58
N ALA A 27 -2.33 -1.39 -6.07
CA ALA A 27 -3.39 -0.53 -6.58
C ALA A 27 -3.85 -0.97 -7.98
N LEU A 28 -5.16 -1.07 -8.16
CA LEU A 28 -5.85 -1.31 -9.43
C LEU A 28 -6.22 0.02 -10.09
N VAL A 29 -6.69 1.00 -9.30
CA VAL A 29 -6.73 2.42 -9.68
C VAL A 29 -5.63 3.14 -8.93
N LYS A 30 -4.68 3.72 -9.64
CA LYS A 30 -3.42 4.23 -9.09
C LYS A 30 -3.58 5.53 -8.32
N TYR A 31 -3.01 5.59 -7.13
CA TYR A 31 -2.78 6.80 -6.36
C TYR A 31 -1.54 7.52 -6.90
N TRP A 32 -1.75 8.70 -7.53
CA TRP A 32 -0.65 9.51 -8.03
C TRP A 32 -0.99 10.99 -7.99
N GLY A 33 -0.22 11.74 -7.21
CA GLY A 33 -0.53 13.11 -6.81
C GLY A 33 -1.09 13.18 -5.40
N LYS A 34 -0.62 14.16 -4.63
CA LYS A 34 -1.05 14.42 -3.26
C LYS A 34 -1.02 15.89 -2.94
N PHE A 35 -1.80 16.30 -1.97
CA PHE A 35 -1.81 17.67 -1.47
C PHE A 35 -1.84 17.71 0.06
N GLY A 36 -1.56 18.88 0.62
CA GLY A 36 -1.61 19.07 2.07
C GLY A 36 -0.87 17.97 2.85
N ASN A 37 -1.52 17.46 3.86
CA ASN A 37 -0.96 16.48 4.78
C ASN A 37 -1.18 15.05 4.28
N GLN A 38 -0.61 14.69 3.13
CA GLN A 38 -0.70 13.37 2.48
C GLN A 38 -2.12 13.03 1.97
N TYR A 39 -2.97 14.02 1.65
CA TYR A 39 -4.27 13.75 1.02
C TYR A 39 -4.10 13.34 -0.44
N PRO A 40 -4.92 12.40 -0.94
CA PRO A 40 -4.85 11.95 -2.33
C PRO A 40 -5.53 12.97 -3.26
N GLN A 41 -4.94 13.22 -4.41
CA GLN A 41 -5.54 14.06 -5.48
C GLN A 41 -6.65 13.33 -6.23
N ASN A 42 -6.67 12.00 -6.17
CA ASN A 42 -7.67 11.16 -6.81
C ASN A 42 -7.97 9.92 -5.95
N PRO A 43 -9.17 9.34 -6.06
CA PRO A 43 -9.46 8.07 -5.44
C PRO A 43 -8.57 6.96 -5.99
N SER A 44 -8.34 5.94 -5.18
CA SER A 44 -7.58 4.76 -5.53
C SER A 44 -8.21 3.52 -4.90
N LEU A 45 -8.03 2.37 -5.54
CA LEU A 45 -8.55 1.10 -5.08
C LEU A 45 -7.45 0.05 -5.17
N SER A 46 -7.28 -0.78 -4.12
CA SER A 46 -6.24 -1.80 -4.05
C SER A 46 -6.78 -3.15 -3.62
N PHE A 47 -6.12 -4.22 -4.09
CA PHE A 47 -6.07 -5.49 -3.36
C PHE A 47 -5.03 -5.41 -2.24
N THR A 48 -5.31 -6.03 -1.09
CA THR A 48 -4.29 -6.39 -0.11
C THR A 48 -3.66 -7.74 -0.47
N LEU A 49 -2.40 -7.94 -0.11
CA LEU A 49 -1.64 -9.15 -0.42
C LEU A 49 -1.61 -10.11 0.78
N SER A 50 -1.63 -11.41 0.49
CA SER A 50 -1.70 -12.44 1.52
C SER A 50 -0.34 -12.78 2.13
N LYS A 51 0.71 -12.86 1.31
CA LYS A 51 2.05 -13.30 1.73
C LYS A 51 3.03 -12.15 1.88
N CYS A 52 2.87 -11.08 1.09
CA CYS A 52 3.72 -9.90 1.18
C CYS A 52 3.27 -9.01 2.34
N VAL A 53 3.83 -9.25 3.52
CA VAL A 53 3.45 -8.60 4.78
C VAL A 53 4.63 -7.99 5.51
N SER A 54 4.38 -6.96 6.32
CA SER A 54 5.32 -6.43 7.31
C SER A 54 4.83 -6.78 8.71
N GLN A 55 5.72 -7.34 9.53
CA GLN A 55 5.46 -7.60 10.94
C GLN A 55 6.22 -6.58 11.77
N THR A 56 5.51 -5.85 12.63
CA THR A 56 6.11 -4.87 13.54
C THR A 56 5.69 -5.18 14.97
N SER A 57 6.65 -5.15 15.88
CA SER A 57 6.45 -5.25 17.32
C SER A 57 6.99 -3.98 17.98
N VAL A 58 6.19 -3.39 18.86
CA VAL A 58 6.55 -2.21 19.65
C VAL A 58 6.44 -2.57 21.12
N SER A 59 7.57 -2.59 21.82
CA SER A 59 7.59 -2.58 23.29
C SER A 59 7.62 -1.12 23.76
N PHE A 60 6.77 -0.77 24.68
CA PHE A 60 6.60 0.59 25.16
C PHE A 60 6.67 0.64 26.69
N THR A 61 7.42 1.61 27.20
CA THR A 61 7.59 1.84 28.63
C THR A 61 7.41 3.31 28.94
N GLU A 62 6.76 3.61 30.08
CA GLU A 62 6.62 5.00 30.53
C GLU A 62 7.99 5.61 30.85
N ARG A 63 8.20 6.85 30.42
CA ARG A 63 9.41 7.63 30.76
C ARG A 63 9.25 8.27 32.13
N LEU A 64 10.30 8.19 32.96
CA LEU A 64 10.32 8.82 34.30
C LEU A 64 10.15 10.35 34.25
N LYS A 65 10.55 10.97 33.14
CA LYS A 65 10.30 12.39 32.86
C LYS A 65 9.78 12.53 31.44
N ALA A 66 8.64 13.16 31.29
CA ALA A 66 8.13 13.54 29.96
C ALA A 66 9.17 14.42 29.26
N GLY A 67 9.40 14.17 28.00
CA GLY A 67 10.36 14.92 27.17
C GLY A 67 9.65 15.73 26.09
N SER A 68 10.34 16.72 25.53
CA SER A 68 9.91 17.43 24.32
C SER A 68 10.00 16.54 23.08
N ASP A 69 10.90 15.57 23.10
CA ASP A 69 11.30 14.76 21.93
C ASP A 69 10.78 13.34 22.03
N PHE A 70 10.60 12.69 20.88
CA PHE A 70 10.26 11.27 20.81
C PHE A 70 11.46 10.43 21.24
N SER A 71 11.19 9.34 21.96
CA SER A 71 12.21 8.42 22.44
C SER A 71 11.95 7.04 21.85
N PHE A 72 12.84 6.58 20.96
CA PHE A 72 12.68 5.26 20.36
C PHE A 72 14.00 4.66 19.86
N ASP A 73 14.02 3.33 19.84
CA ASP A 73 15.01 2.52 19.13
C ASP A 73 14.33 1.81 17.98
N PHE A 74 15.04 1.61 16.87
CA PHE A 74 14.52 0.90 15.71
C PHE A 74 15.49 -0.17 15.20
N SER A 75 14.94 -1.37 14.97
CA SER A 75 15.65 -2.44 14.28
C SER A 75 14.81 -3.01 13.13
N PHE A 76 15.49 -3.31 12.03
CA PHE A 76 14.89 -3.95 10.87
C PHE A 76 15.63 -5.25 10.56
N GLU A 77 14.88 -6.35 10.33
CA GLU A 77 15.44 -7.70 10.10
C GLU A 77 16.45 -8.11 11.20
N GLY A 78 16.14 -7.75 12.46
CA GLY A 78 16.98 -8.06 13.62
C GLY A 78 18.24 -7.20 13.79
N LYS A 79 18.44 -6.19 12.94
CA LYS A 79 19.62 -5.30 12.96
C LYS A 79 19.22 -3.86 13.28
N PRO A 80 19.96 -3.15 14.16
CA PRO A 80 19.79 -1.71 14.30
C PRO A 80 19.95 -1.01 12.95
N THR A 81 18.99 -0.15 12.58
CA THR A 81 18.97 0.48 11.25
C THR A 81 18.76 1.99 11.37
N PRO A 82 19.81 2.75 11.72
CA PRO A 82 19.73 4.20 11.93
C PRO A 82 19.20 4.99 10.72
N SER A 83 19.37 4.48 9.51
CA SER A 83 18.88 5.11 8.27
C SER A 83 17.36 5.27 8.21
N PHE A 84 16.60 4.52 9.02
CA PHE A 84 15.15 4.66 9.13
C PHE A 84 14.72 5.72 10.15
N HIS A 85 15.61 6.13 11.08
CA HIS A 85 15.28 7.09 12.14
C HIS A 85 14.65 8.38 11.62
N PRO A 86 15.19 9.08 10.61
CA PRO A 86 14.60 10.34 10.13
C PRO A 86 13.19 10.16 9.61
N LYS A 87 12.88 9.02 9.00
CA LYS A 87 11.55 8.71 8.46
C LYS A 87 10.53 8.44 9.58
N ILE A 88 10.96 7.69 10.61
CA ILE A 88 10.11 7.38 11.77
C ILE A 88 9.88 8.64 12.59
N GLU A 89 10.89 9.44 12.84
CA GLU A 89 10.77 10.71 13.53
C GLU A 89 9.82 11.69 12.80
N SER A 90 9.97 11.82 11.48
CA SER A 90 9.07 12.61 10.66
C SER A 90 7.61 12.10 10.73
N PHE A 91 7.44 10.78 10.81
CA PHE A 91 6.12 10.18 11.03
C PHE A 91 5.56 10.56 12.41
N PHE A 92 6.34 10.41 13.47
CA PHE A 92 5.91 10.78 14.83
C PHE A 92 5.56 12.26 14.95
N GLN A 93 6.34 13.15 14.32
CA GLN A 93 6.02 14.58 14.27
C GLN A 93 4.66 14.86 13.60
N ARG A 94 4.30 14.13 12.53
CA ARG A 94 3.01 14.28 11.85
C ARG A 94 1.82 13.77 12.64
N ILE A 95 2.04 12.77 13.49
CA ILE A 95 0.97 12.16 14.29
C ILE A 95 0.89 12.69 15.71
N ASP A 96 1.79 13.55 16.15
CA ASP A 96 1.95 14.05 17.52
C ASP A 96 0.62 14.54 18.15
N GLN A 97 -0.14 15.33 17.41
CA GLN A 97 -1.42 15.84 17.90
C GLN A 97 -2.51 14.77 18.06
N TYR A 98 -2.39 13.65 17.34
CA TYR A 98 -3.39 12.57 17.35
C TYR A 98 -3.07 11.47 18.36
N VAL A 99 -1.80 11.38 18.78
CA VAL A 99 -1.29 10.41 19.75
C VAL A 99 -0.28 11.08 20.69
N PRO A 100 -0.71 12.13 21.42
CA PRO A 100 0.19 13.00 22.20
C PRO A 100 0.94 12.26 23.32
N PHE A 101 0.46 11.09 23.73
CA PHE A 101 1.09 10.23 24.73
C PHE A 101 2.43 9.64 24.29
N LEU A 102 2.76 9.67 22.99
CA LEU A 102 4.02 9.08 22.49
C LEU A 102 5.26 9.70 23.13
N LYS A 103 5.22 10.98 23.49
CA LYS A 103 6.33 11.68 24.18
C LYS A 103 6.52 11.23 25.61
N ASP A 104 5.51 10.61 26.20
CA ASP A 104 5.54 10.08 27.56
C ASP A 104 6.12 8.65 27.62
N HIS A 105 6.44 8.06 26.47
CA HIS A 105 6.94 6.69 26.34
C HIS A 105 8.30 6.61 25.65
N HIS A 106 9.04 5.55 25.97
CA HIS A 106 10.13 5.04 25.15
C HIS A 106 9.63 3.84 24.35
N LEU A 107 9.89 3.83 23.04
CA LEU A 107 9.44 2.78 22.12
C LEU A 107 10.62 1.97 21.61
N SER A 108 10.63 0.66 21.83
CA SER A 108 11.55 -0.26 21.16
C SER A 108 10.80 -0.91 20.00
N ILE A 109 11.16 -0.53 18.78
CA ILE A 109 10.46 -0.91 17.55
C ILE A 109 11.28 -1.95 16.80
N LYS A 110 10.68 -3.11 16.54
CA LYS A 110 11.26 -4.19 15.74
C LYS A 110 10.36 -4.46 14.54
N SER A 111 10.91 -4.39 13.33
CA SER A 111 10.14 -4.64 12.11
C SER A 111 10.88 -5.62 11.18
N LYS A 112 10.11 -6.39 10.42
CA LYS A 112 10.61 -7.28 9.37
C LYS A 112 9.58 -7.40 8.24
N ASN A 113 10.04 -7.73 7.05
CA ASN A 113 9.20 -8.03 5.89
C ASN A 113 9.30 -9.51 5.52
N SER A 114 8.25 -10.05 4.92
CA SER A 114 8.26 -11.36 4.26
C SER A 114 8.79 -11.29 2.82
N PHE A 115 9.11 -10.10 2.31
CA PHE A 115 9.52 -9.83 0.94
C PHE A 115 10.69 -8.82 0.92
N PRO A 116 11.48 -8.74 -0.16
CA PRO A 116 12.64 -7.85 -0.24
C PRO A 116 12.28 -6.38 -0.04
N HIS A 117 12.99 -5.70 0.84
CA HIS A 117 12.82 -4.26 1.07
C HIS A 117 13.23 -3.47 -0.18
N SER A 118 12.53 -2.37 -0.47
CA SER A 118 12.76 -1.48 -1.62
C SER A 118 12.48 -2.08 -3.01
N SER A 119 11.95 -3.29 -3.09
CA SER A 119 11.64 -3.99 -4.35
C SER A 119 10.42 -3.46 -5.13
N GLY A 120 9.82 -2.34 -4.72
CA GLY A 120 8.63 -1.83 -5.39
C GLY A 120 7.31 -2.41 -4.89
N ILE A 121 7.34 -3.35 -3.95
CA ILE A 121 6.16 -4.04 -3.37
C ILE A 121 5.57 -3.24 -2.18
N ALA A 122 5.51 -1.93 -2.28
CA ALA A 122 4.92 -1.02 -1.30
C ALA A 122 5.29 -1.30 0.18
N SER A 123 6.54 -1.73 0.48
CA SER A 123 7.00 -2.02 1.86
C SER A 123 6.80 -0.86 2.84
N SER A 124 6.76 0.38 2.34
CA SER A 124 6.43 1.52 3.20
C SER A 124 4.96 1.57 3.59
N ALA A 125 4.07 0.97 2.80
CA ALA A 125 2.64 0.90 3.14
C ALA A 125 2.41 -0.08 4.28
N SER A 126 2.83 -1.33 4.12
CA SER A 126 2.68 -2.36 5.15
C SER A 126 3.42 -2.02 6.44
N GLY A 127 4.66 -1.51 6.35
CA GLY A 127 5.44 -1.14 7.55
C GLY A 127 4.82 0.01 8.35
N MET A 128 4.32 1.07 7.69
CA MET A 128 3.65 2.18 8.39
C MET A 128 2.30 1.78 8.94
N SER A 129 1.57 0.88 8.28
CA SER A 129 0.30 0.36 8.80
C SER A 129 0.52 -0.49 10.06
N ALA A 130 1.48 -1.41 10.04
CA ALA A 130 1.80 -2.22 11.21
C ALA A 130 2.27 -1.36 12.40
N LEU A 131 3.10 -0.34 12.14
CA LEU A 131 3.56 0.60 13.18
C LEU A 131 2.39 1.42 13.74
N ALA A 132 1.51 1.96 12.90
CA ALA A 132 0.34 2.73 13.34
C ALA A 132 -0.60 1.89 14.21
N LEU A 133 -0.83 0.63 13.84
CA LEU A 133 -1.64 -0.32 14.62
C LEU A 133 -1.00 -0.63 15.99
N CYS A 134 0.31 -0.81 16.05
CA CYS A 134 1.03 -0.98 17.32
C CYS A 134 0.87 0.26 18.22
N ILE A 135 1.02 1.45 17.67
CA ILE A 135 0.86 2.72 18.42
C ILE A 135 -0.57 2.85 18.96
N LEU A 136 -1.57 2.58 18.12
CA LEU A 136 -2.97 2.66 18.59
C LEU A 136 -3.33 1.59 19.61
N SER A 137 -2.65 0.45 19.60
CA SER A 137 -2.82 -0.55 20.65
C SER A 137 -2.43 0.01 22.03
N ILE A 138 -1.43 0.89 22.10
CA ILE A 138 -1.06 1.61 23.32
C ILE A 138 -2.23 2.51 23.79
N GLU A 139 -2.82 3.26 22.85
CA GLU A 139 -3.98 4.10 23.14
C GLU A 139 -5.17 3.27 23.63
N LYS A 140 -5.45 2.15 22.98
CA LYS A 140 -6.57 1.27 23.33
C LYS A 140 -6.38 0.60 24.70
N GLU A 141 -5.14 0.30 25.12
CA GLU A 141 -4.84 -0.19 26.48
C GLU A 141 -5.14 0.88 27.54
N GLY A 142 -4.83 2.15 27.27
CA GLY A 142 -5.15 3.26 28.16
C GLY A 142 -6.60 3.74 28.07
N CYS A 143 -7.30 3.43 26.98
CA CYS A 143 -8.68 3.83 26.69
C CYS A 143 -9.46 2.63 26.12
N PRO A 144 -9.88 1.67 26.96
CA PRO A 144 -10.52 0.42 26.51
C PRO A 144 -11.84 0.62 25.75
N ASP A 145 -12.51 1.74 25.93
CA ASP A 145 -13.81 2.05 25.30
C ASP A 145 -13.70 2.41 23.79
N ILE A 146 -12.48 2.48 23.25
CA ILE A 146 -12.27 2.70 21.83
C ILE A 146 -12.88 1.53 21.04
N SER A 147 -13.91 1.83 20.22
CA SER A 147 -14.55 0.82 19.39
C SER A 147 -13.61 0.30 18.30
N GLU A 148 -13.79 -0.95 17.86
CA GLU A 148 -12.95 -1.55 16.81
C GLU A 148 -13.02 -0.77 15.51
N SER A 149 -14.20 -0.30 15.11
CA SER A 149 -14.37 0.52 13.91
C SER A 149 -13.60 1.84 13.98
N PHE A 150 -13.62 2.53 15.12
CA PHE A 150 -12.82 3.76 15.30
C PHE A 150 -11.32 3.44 15.33
N PHE A 151 -10.92 2.35 15.99
CA PHE A 151 -9.53 1.91 16.05
C PHE A 151 -8.96 1.69 14.64
N LEU A 152 -9.66 0.93 13.78
CA LEU A 152 -9.20 0.66 12.41
C LEU A 152 -9.16 1.93 11.55
N LYS A 153 -10.18 2.80 11.63
CA LYS A 153 -10.20 4.09 10.93
C LYS A 153 -9.06 5.00 11.35
N LYS A 154 -8.81 5.11 12.66
CA LYS A 154 -7.71 5.91 13.19
C LYS A 154 -6.34 5.30 12.84
N ALA A 155 -6.19 3.98 12.85
CA ALA A 155 -4.98 3.30 12.40
C ALA A 155 -4.67 3.61 10.94
N SER A 156 -5.66 3.51 10.07
CA SER A 156 -5.53 3.84 8.65
C SER A 156 -5.20 5.33 8.44
N PHE A 157 -5.84 6.22 9.21
CA PHE A 157 -5.54 7.65 9.21
C PHE A 157 -4.09 7.94 9.60
N LEU A 158 -3.58 7.35 10.68
CA LEU A 158 -2.20 7.53 11.11
C LEU A 158 -1.22 6.93 10.09
N ALA A 159 -1.49 5.72 9.62
CA ALA A 159 -0.67 5.04 8.62
C ALA A 159 -0.47 5.90 7.35
N ARG A 160 -1.54 6.56 6.87
CA ARG A 160 -1.53 7.51 5.76
C ARG A 160 -0.53 8.64 5.98
N LEU A 161 -0.44 9.18 7.19
CA LEU A 161 0.50 10.25 7.53
C LEU A 161 1.96 9.80 7.43
N GLY A 162 2.25 8.52 7.59
CA GLY A 162 3.56 7.92 7.38
C GLY A 162 3.86 7.61 5.91
N SER A 163 2.87 7.07 5.21
CA SER A 163 2.93 6.75 3.78
C SER A 163 1.50 6.73 3.22
N GLY A 164 1.20 7.55 2.21
CA GLY A 164 -0.18 7.70 1.71
C GLY A 164 -0.86 6.36 1.43
N SER A 165 -0.22 5.47 0.65
CA SER A 165 -0.75 4.15 0.31
C SER A 165 -0.97 3.22 1.52
N ALA A 166 -0.36 3.53 2.68
CA ALA A 166 -0.56 2.75 3.90
C ALA A 166 -2.00 2.81 4.42
N ALA A 167 -2.77 3.84 4.04
CA ALA A 167 -4.20 3.87 4.34
C ALA A 167 -4.94 2.59 3.87
N ARG A 168 -4.46 1.92 2.82
CA ARG A 168 -5.08 0.73 2.23
C ARG A 168 -4.47 -0.60 2.70
N SER A 169 -3.66 -0.59 3.76
CA SER A 169 -3.00 -1.78 4.33
C SER A 169 -3.45 -2.10 5.76
N VAL A 170 -4.52 -1.48 6.25
CA VAL A 170 -5.12 -1.76 7.57
C VAL A 170 -6.29 -2.72 7.43
N GLU A 171 -7.23 -2.41 6.57
CA GLU A 171 -8.36 -3.29 6.24
C GLU A 171 -8.07 -4.05 4.94
N GLY A 172 -8.93 -4.98 4.56
CA GLY A 172 -8.87 -5.80 3.33
C GLY A 172 -10.16 -6.58 3.11
N PRO A 173 -10.24 -7.36 2.04
CA PRO A 173 -9.29 -7.64 0.96
C PRO A 173 -9.19 -6.53 -0.09
N LEU A 174 -10.24 -5.74 -0.27
CA LEU A 174 -10.37 -4.64 -1.22
C LEU A 174 -10.55 -3.35 -0.45
N VAL A 175 -9.72 -2.35 -0.72
CA VAL A 175 -9.75 -1.09 0.03
C VAL A 175 -9.72 0.09 -0.94
N THR A 176 -10.67 1.02 -0.75
CA THR A 176 -10.68 2.32 -1.41
C THR A 176 -10.09 3.40 -0.49
N TRP A 177 -9.44 4.40 -1.09
CA TRP A 177 -8.95 5.58 -0.40
C TRP A 177 -8.97 6.79 -1.34
N GLY A 178 -9.46 7.90 -0.82
CA GLY A 178 -9.82 9.10 -1.58
C GLY A 178 -11.33 9.19 -1.78
N SER A 179 -11.90 10.37 -1.61
CA SER A 179 -13.33 10.60 -1.80
C SER A 179 -13.78 10.22 -3.20
N SER A 180 -14.85 9.45 -3.31
CA SER A 180 -15.45 9.00 -4.56
C SER A 180 -16.97 8.91 -4.41
N GLU A 181 -17.71 9.39 -5.40
CA GLU A 181 -19.18 9.25 -5.43
C GLU A 181 -19.62 7.78 -5.58
N SER A 182 -18.70 6.91 -6.06
CA SER A 182 -19.00 5.49 -6.26
C SER A 182 -19.04 4.68 -4.96
N PHE A 183 -18.40 5.15 -3.89
CA PHE A 183 -18.34 4.47 -2.59
C PHE A 183 -18.72 5.46 -1.49
N GLU A 184 -19.91 5.26 -0.89
CA GLU A 184 -20.47 6.17 0.14
C GLU A 184 -19.55 6.38 1.33
N ASP A 185 -18.85 5.33 1.77
CA ASP A 185 -17.94 5.37 2.92
C ASP A 185 -16.50 5.81 2.54
N SER A 186 -16.26 6.21 1.29
CA SER A 186 -14.94 6.63 0.85
C SER A 186 -14.47 7.91 1.56
N SER A 187 -13.18 7.99 1.87
CA SER A 187 -12.62 9.10 2.64
C SER A 187 -11.23 9.49 2.16
N ASN A 188 -10.95 10.78 2.19
CA ASN A 188 -9.59 11.29 2.01
C ASN A 188 -8.71 11.06 3.26
N PHE A 189 -9.32 10.79 4.40
CA PHE A 189 -8.63 10.69 5.68
C PHE A 189 -8.08 9.29 5.95
N TYR A 190 -8.80 8.25 5.56
CA TYR A 190 -8.46 6.84 5.81
C TYR A 190 -8.95 5.96 4.67
N GLY A 191 -8.38 4.77 4.54
CA GLY A 191 -8.87 3.73 3.64
C GLY A 191 -10.09 3.04 4.23
N THR A 192 -10.98 2.57 3.37
CA THR A 192 -12.22 1.88 3.75
C THR A 192 -12.33 0.58 2.97
N ALA A 193 -12.57 -0.52 3.68
CA ALA A 193 -12.85 -1.80 3.05
C ALA A 193 -14.14 -1.72 2.21
N ILE A 194 -14.12 -2.35 1.05
CA ILE A 194 -15.28 -2.40 0.16
C ILE A 194 -16.21 -3.52 0.61
N ASN A 195 -17.39 -3.14 1.10
CA ASN A 195 -18.42 -4.06 1.58
C ASN A 195 -19.50 -4.37 0.52
N SER A 196 -19.35 -3.84 -0.70
CA SER A 196 -20.27 -4.17 -1.80
C SER A 196 -20.06 -5.61 -2.30
N GLU A 197 -21.06 -6.14 -2.98
CA GLU A 197 -20.96 -7.47 -3.58
C GLU A 197 -19.80 -7.54 -4.57
N ILE A 198 -18.94 -8.54 -4.37
CA ILE A 198 -17.78 -8.82 -5.22
C ILE A 198 -17.96 -10.20 -5.83
N HIS A 199 -17.88 -10.28 -7.15
CA HIS A 199 -17.98 -11.54 -7.89
C HIS A 199 -16.94 -12.56 -7.40
N SER A 200 -17.33 -13.83 -7.37
CA SER A 200 -16.52 -14.92 -6.81
C SER A 200 -15.15 -15.05 -7.45
N VAL A 201 -15.01 -14.70 -8.74
CA VAL A 201 -13.74 -14.76 -9.47
C VAL A 201 -12.64 -13.89 -8.84
N PHE A 202 -13.00 -12.79 -8.17
CA PHE A 202 -12.03 -11.90 -7.52
C PHE A 202 -11.72 -12.27 -6.06
N LYS A 203 -12.41 -13.25 -5.45
CA LYS A 203 -12.20 -13.60 -4.04
C LYS A 203 -10.87 -14.28 -3.76
N ASN A 204 -10.33 -15.00 -4.73
CA ASN A 204 -9.04 -15.71 -4.67
C ASN A 204 -8.13 -15.31 -5.84
N TYR A 205 -8.20 -14.04 -6.25
CA TYR A 205 -7.41 -13.56 -7.39
C TYR A 205 -5.92 -13.67 -7.08
N ARG A 206 -5.14 -14.16 -8.04
CA ARG A 206 -3.71 -14.36 -7.90
C ARG A 206 -2.95 -13.09 -8.24
N ASP A 207 -1.83 -12.90 -7.56
CA ASP A 207 -0.84 -11.86 -7.84
C ASP A 207 0.56 -12.50 -7.79
N THR A 208 1.19 -12.67 -8.94
CA THR A 208 2.58 -13.12 -8.98
C THR A 208 3.48 -11.96 -9.30
N ILE A 209 4.39 -11.65 -8.39
CA ILE A 209 5.26 -10.48 -8.49
C ILE A 209 6.60 -10.87 -9.10
N LEU A 210 6.87 -10.44 -10.31
CA LEU A 210 8.13 -10.64 -10.99
C LEU A 210 9.17 -9.63 -10.51
N LEU A 211 10.25 -10.10 -9.91
CA LEU A 211 11.30 -9.24 -9.34
C LEU A 211 12.35 -8.88 -10.42
N ILE A 212 11.98 -7.98 -11.32
CA ILE A 212 12.86 -7.53 -12.41
C ILE A 212 14.08 -6.82 -11.87
N ASP A 213 13.88 -5.96 -10.85
CA ASP A 213 14.96 -5.25 -10.15
C ASP A 213 14.65 -5.17 -8.65
N LYS A 214 15.64 -5.56 -7.84
CA LYS A 214 15.59 -5.47 -6.37
C LYS A 214 16.39 -4.28 -5.83
N GLY A 215 16.93 -3.46 -6.72
CA GLY A 215 17.73 -2.30 -6.37
C GLY A 215 16.93 -1.15 -5.77
N GLN A 216 17.64 -0.14 -5.31
CA GLN A 216 17.01 1.08 -4.81
C GLN A 216 16.45 1.91 -5.96
N LYS A 217 15.24 2.41 -5.80
CA LYS A 217 14.60 3.31 -6.77
C LYS A 217 15.44 4.58 -6.97
N LYS A 218 15.67 4.96 -8.23
CA LYS A 218 16.38 6.20 -8.59
C LYS A 218 15.60 7.44 -8.16
N VAL A 219 14.26 7.37 -8.18
CA VAL A 219 13.36 8.46 -7.79
C VAL A 219 12.40 7.94 -6.71
N SER A 220 12.33 8.65 -5.59
CA SER A 220 11.40 8.29 -4.52
C SER A 220 9.95 8.56 -4.94
N SER A 221 9.00 7.76 -4.44
CA SER A 221 7.56 7.99 -4.69
C SER A 221 7.12 9.39 -4.23
N THR A 222 7.73 9.94 -3.16
CA THR A 222 7.43 11.30 -2.69
C THR A 222 7.75 12.36 -3.74
N VAL A 223 8.90 12.24 -4.39
CA VAL A 223 9.30 13.14 -5.50
C VAL A 223 8.33 12.98 -6.66
N GLY A 224 8.03 11.75 -7.07
CA GLY A 224 7.08 11.49 -8.16
C GLY A 224 5.69 12.06 -7.90
N HIS A 225 5.13 11.90 -6.71
CA HIS A 225 3.85 12.52 -6.34
C HIS A 225 3.88 14.04 -6.44
N ASN A 226 4.98 14.68 -6.03
CA ASN A 226 5.12 16.14 -6.08
C ASN A 226 5.19 16.67 -7.52
N LEU A 227 5.68 15.89 -8.47
CA LEU A 227 5.72 16.25 -9.88
C LEU A 227 4.33 16.34 -10.53
N MET A 228 3.29 15.82 -9.88
CA MET A 228 1.90 16.04 -10.31
C MET A 228 1.41 17.48 -10.05
N ASN A 229 2.07 18.22 -9.18
CA ASN A 229 1.80 19.64 -9.02
C ASN A 229 2.25 20.36 -10.31
N ASN A 230 1.32 21.00 -10.99
CA ASN A 230 1.54 21.65 -12.31
C ASN A 230 1.88 20.68 -13.47
N HIS A 231 1.62 19.39 -13.33
CA HIS A 231 1.79 18.43 -14.42
C HIS A 231 0.77 18.68 -15.52
N LEU A 232 1.21 18.68 -16.78
CA LEU A 232 0.38 19.00 -17.94
C LEU A 232 -0.92 18.17 -18.03
N TYR A 233 -0.85 16.90 -17.62
CA TYR A 233 -1.96 15.96 -17.70
C TYR A 233 -2.64 15.67 -16.34
N ALA A 234 -2.32 16.43 -15.28
CA ALA A 234 -2.82 16.16 -13.94
C ALA A 234 -4.35 16.14 -13.86
N ALA A 235 -5.01 17.18 -14.38
CA ALA A 235 -6.47 17.29 -14.34
C ALA A 235 -7.16 16.11 -15.05
N THR A 236 -6.68 15.76 -16.26
CA THR A 236 -7.20 14.62 -17.03
C THR A 236 -6.99 13.31 -16.29
N ARG A 237 -5.81 13.12 -15.66
CA ARG A 237 -5.51 11.94 -14.86
C ARG A 237 -6.45 11.80 -13.66
N PHE A 238 -6.70 12.88 -12.94
CA PHE A 238 -7.58 12.82 -11.77
C PHE A 238 -9.02 12.50 -12.18
N LYS A 239 -9.52 13.10 -13.28
CA LYS A 239 -10.82 12.74 -13.85
C LYS A 239 -10.89 11.25 -14.24
N GLN A 240 -9.89 10.75 -14.99
CA GLN A 240 -9.78 9.33 -15.36
C GLN A 240 -9.85 8.40 -14.13
N ALA A 241 -9.15 8.76 -13.05
CA ALA A 241 -9.16 7.93 -11.83
C ALA A 241 -10.56 7.85 -11.18
N HIS A 242 -11.34 8.93 -11.19
CA HIS A 242 -12.72 8.90 -10.73
C HIS A 242 -13.61 8.01 -11.61
N GLU A 243 -13.50 8.15 -12.92
CA GLU A 243 -14.22 7.32 -13.90
C GLU A 243 -13.84 5.85 -13.77
N ASN A 244 -12.54 5.55 -13.68
CA ASN A 244 -12.05 4.18 -13.51
C ASN A 244 -12.45 3.58 -12.16
N THR A 245 -12.55 4.37 -11.10
CA THR A 245 -13.04 3.91 -9.80
C THR A 245 -14.51 3.50 -9.88
N ALA A 246 -15.34 4.26 -10.58
CA ALA A 246 -16.73 3.93 -10.80
C ALA A 246 -16.89 2.67 -11.67
N LEU A 247 -16.15 2.59 -12.76
CA LEU A 247 -16.16 1.44 -13.67
C LEU A 247 -15.67 0.17 -12.95
N LEU A 248 -14.58 0.25 -12.19
CA LEU A 248 -14.02 -0.89 -11.47
C LEU A 248 -15.01 -1.46 -10.44
N LYS A 249 -15.84 -0.62 -9.79
CA LYS A 249 -16.90 -1.10 -8.91
C LYS A 249 -17.86 -2.03 -9.65
N SER A 250 -18.30 -1.65 -10.85
CA SER A 250 -19.21 -2.46 -11.68
C SER A 250 -18.53 -3.75 -12.17
N ILE A 251 -17.26 -3.66 -12.59
CA ILE A 251 -16.46 -4.81 -13.01
C ILE A 251 -16.31 -5.83 -11.88
N LEU A 252 -15.98 -5.36 -10.68
CA LEU A 252 -15.82 -6.24 -9.51
C LEU A 252 -17.13 -6.94 -9.11
N ALA A 253 -18.29 -6.29 -9.33
CA ALA A 253 -19.57 -6.88 -9.05
C ALA A 253 -20.00 -7.89 -10.14
N SER A 254 -19.73 -7.59 -11.42
CA SER A 254 -20.16 -8.44 -12.55
C SER A 254 -19.23 -9.63 -12.82
N GLY A 255 -17.95 -9.53 -12.47
CA GLY A 255 -16.94 -10.53 -12.84
C GLY A 255 -16.42 -10.39 -14.28
N ASP A 256 -16.62 -9.23 -14.92
CA ASP A 256 -16.15 -8.95 -16.28
C ASP A 256 -14.60 -8.86 -16.32
N LEU A 257 -13.96 -9.97 -16.68
CA LEU A 257 -12.51 -10.08 -16.72
C LEU A 257 -11.89 -9.29 -17.87
N ASP A 258 -12.53 -9.16 -19.01
CA ASP A 258 -12.00 -8.38 -20.14
C ASP A 258 -11.94 -6.89 -19.81
N ALA A 259 -13.00 -6.37 -19.20
CA ALA A 259 -13.03 -5.01 -18.72
C ALA A 259 -12.03 -4.78 -17.57
N PHE A 260 -11.84 -5.77 -16.67
CA PHE A 260 -10.84 -5.73 -15.61
C PHE A 260 -9.43 -5.62 -16.16
N VAL A 261 -9.06 -6.50 -17.08
CA VAL A 261 -7.76 -6.50 -17.77
C VAL A 261 -7.48 -5.15 -18.41
N SER A 262 -8.42 -4.66 -19.22
CA SER A 262 -8.28 -3.39 -19.94
C SER A 262 -8.07 -2.21 -18.99
N LEU A 263 -8.86 -2.12 -17.92
CA LEU A 263 -8.78 -1.03 -16.96
C LEU A 263 -7.46 -1.06 -16.18
N VAL A 264 -7.08 -2.22 -15.63
CA VAL A 264 -5.92 -2.34 -14.75
C VAL A 264 -4.61 -2.10 -15.50
N GLU A 265 -4.48 -2.60 -16.72
CA GLU A 265 -3.30 -2.33 -17.56
C GLU A 265 -3.23 -0.87 -17.99
N SER A 266 -4.36 -0.27 -18.36
CA SER A 266 -4.44 1.17 -18.68
C SER A 266 -4.00 2.03 -17.51
N GLU A 267 -4.41 1.72 -16.30
CA GLU A 267 -4.02 2.42 -15.07
C GLU A 267 -2.50 2.33 -14.81
N ALA A 268 -1.93 1.13 -14.99
CA ALA A 268 -0.49 0.90 -14.83
C ALA A 268 0.33 1.69 -15.87
N LEU A 269 -0.08 1.62 -17.14
CA LEU A 269 0.61 2.31 -18.23
C LEU A 269 0.46 3.83 -18.12
N THR A 270 -0.72 4.33 -17.74
CA THR A 270 -0.95 5.75 -17.48
C THR A 270 -0.03 6.28 -16.39
N LEU A 271 0.15 5.55 -15.28
CA LEU A 271 1.08 5.94 -14.22
C LEU A 271 2.50 6.15 -14.77
N HIS A 272 3.01 5.23 -15.56
CA HIS A 272 4.34 5.34 -16.15
C HIS A 272 4.43 6.42 -17.24
N ALA A 273 3.38 6.62 -18.03
CA ALA A 273 3.30 7.72 -18.99
C ALA A 273 3.39 9.09 -18.30
N LEU A 274 2.73 9.26 -17.15
CA LEU A 274 2.84 10.48 -16.34
C LEU A 274 4.27 10.71 -15.83
N MET A 275 4.99 9.68 -15.43
CA MET A 275 6.40 9.80 -15.03
C MET A 275 7.27 10.23 -16.22
N MET A 276 7.04 9.66 -17.40
CA MET A 276 7.78 10.00 -18.62
C MET A 276 7.45 11.42 -19.14
N ALA A 277 6.26 11.93 -18.84
CA ALA A 277 5.80 13.27 -19.24
C ALA A 277 5.99 14.35 -18.15
N SER A 278 6.58 14.00 -16.99
CA SER A 278 6.83 14.94 -15.90
C SER A 278 8.03 15.86 -16.19
N ASN A 279 8.19 16.92 -15.41
CA ASN A 279 9.36 17.78 -15.49
C ASN A 279 9.99 17.96 -14.09
N PRO A 280 11.21 17.42 -13.83
CA PRO A 280 11.97 16.55 -14.73
C PRO A 280 11.28 15.21 -15.01
N TYR A 281 11.47 14.67 -16.21
CA TYR A 281 10.98 13.36 -16.60
C TYR A 281 11.85 12.23 -16.02
N PHE A 282 11.26 11.05 -15.81
CA PHE A 282 11.98 9.86 -15.39
C PHE A 282 11.28 8.58 -15.85
N ILE A 283 12.06 7.52 -15.97
CA ILE A 283 11.60 6.19 -16.40
C ILE A 283 12.01 5.20 -15.31
N LEU A 284 11.05 4.41 -14.82
CA LEU A 284 11.27 3.36 -13.83
C LEU A 284 11.14 1.95 -14.42
N MET A 285 10.53 1.80 -15.59
CA MET A 285 10.54 0.53 -16.31
C MET A 285 11.95 0.23 -16.83
N HIS A 286 12.36 -1.02 -16.70
CA HIS A 286 13.59 -1.55 -17.27
C HIS A 286 13.28 -2.21 -18.65
N PRO A 287 14.26 -2.47 -19.50
CA PRO A 287 14.04 -3.23 -20.75
C PRO A 287 13.32 -4.55 -20.49
N ASN A 288 13.72 -5.30 -19.47
CA ASN A 288 13.06 -6.56 -19.09
C ASN A 288 11.60 -6.37 -18.66
N THR A 289 11.24 -5.21 -18.08
CA THR A 289 9.84 -4.88 -17.79
C THR A 289 9.03 -4.88 -19.08
N LEU A 290 9.51 -4.19 -20.12
CA LEU A 290 8.81 -4.08 -21.41
C LEU A 290 8.71 -5.45 -22.11
N GLU A 291 9.78 -6.26 -22.09
CA GLU A 291 9.76 -7.62 -22.63
C GLU A 291 8.69 -8.50 -21.94
N VAL A 292 8.60 -8.41 -20.62
CA VAL A 292 7.56 -9.13 -19.87
C VAL A 292 6.16 -8.67 -20.28
N LEU A 293 5.90 -7.36 -20.43
CA LEU A 293 4.59 -6.85 -20.83
C LEU A 293 4.21 -7.39 -22.23
N ASN A 294 5.13 -7.36 -23.20
CA ASN A 294 4.90 -7.92 -24.54
C ASN A 294 4.54 -9.41 -24.48
N LYS A 295 5.31 -10.20 -23.72
CA LYS A 295 5.06 -11.64 -23.56
C LYS A 295 3.71 -11.92 -22.85
N VAL A 296 3.28 -11.09 -21.92
CA VAL A 296 1.95 -11.21 -21.29
C VAL A 296 0.84 -10.99 -22.31
N TRP A 297 0.95 -9.98 -23.17
CA TRP A 297 -0.02 -9.74 -24.24
C TRP A 297 -0.05 -10.89 -25.26
N ASP A 298 1.10 -11.40 -25.69
CA ASP A 298 1.19 -12.52 -26.62
C ASP A 298 0.59 -13.80 -26.01
N TYR A 299 0.91 -14.09 -24.74
CA TYR A 299 0.36 -15.25 -24.02
C TYR A 299 -1.16 -15.16 -23.92
N ARG A 300 -1.67 -14.00 -23.49
CA ARG A 300 -3.12 -13.76 -23.34
C ARG A 300 -3.86 -13.97 -24.68
N ASN A 301 -3.35 -13.38 -25.74
CA ASN A 301 -3.97 -13.47 -27.06
C ASN A 301 -3.93 -14.91 -27.62
N THR A 302 -2.85 -15.64 -27.39
CA THR A 302 -2.68 -17.02 -27.89
C THR A 302 -3.53 -18.02 -27.14
N ASN A 303 -3.69 -17.83 -25.80
CA ASN A 303 -4.32 -18.80 -24.92
C ASN A 303 -5.74 -18.39 -24.49
N ASN A 304 -6.26 -17.25 -24.95
CA ASN A 304 -7.54 -16.67 -24.51
C ASN A 304 -7.60 -16.58 -22.97
N SER A 305 -6.52 -16.13 -22.34
CA SER A 305 -6.34 -16.04 -20.90
C SER A 305 -6.80 -14.68 -20.36
N ALA A 306 -7.23 -14.63 -19.11
CA ALA A 306 -7.50 -13.37 -18.38
C ALA A 306 -6.26 -12.86 -17.62
N LEU A 307 -5.07 -13.36 -17.92
CA LEU A 307 -3.81 -12.85 -17.36
C LEU A 307 -3.61 -11.40 -17.75
N CYS A 308 -3.37 -10.53 -16.75
CA CYS A 308 -3.01 -9.15 -16.98
C CYS A 308 -1.86 -8.72 -16.05
N PHE A 309 -1.35 -7.52 -16.26
CA PHE A 309 -0.33 -6.95 -15.40
C PHE A 309 -0.79 -5.65 -14.75
N THR A 310 -0.16 -5.34 -13.63
CA THR A 310 -0.14 -3.98 -13.08
C THR A 310 1.26 -3.62 -12.61
N LEU A 311 1.55 -2.34 -12.54
CA LEU A 311 2.85 -1.78 -12.16
C LEU A 311 2.63 -0.71 -11.11
N ASP A 312 3.44 -0.74 -10.06
CA ASP A 312 3.64 0.42 -9.20
C ASP A 312 4.82 1.27 -9.71
N ALA A 313 5.18 2.33 -9.00
CA ALA A 313 6.32 3.18 -9.37
C ALA A 313 7.66 2.41 -9.20
N GLY A 314 7.96 1.53 -10.17
CA GLY A 314 9.14 0.65 -10.17
C GLY A 314 9.24 -0.19 -11.44
N ALA A 315 10.23 -1.08 -11.47
CA ALA A 315 10.48 -1.98 -12.59
C ALA A 315 9.73 -3.32 -12.48
N ASN A 316 9.32 -3.69 -11.26
CA ASN A 316 8.71 -5.00 -10.98
C ASN A 316 7.28 -5.07 -11.47
N VAL A 317 6.89 -6.24 -11.97
CA VAL A 317 5.60 -6.48 -12.61
C VAL A 317 4.76 -7.37 -11.69
N HIS A 318 3.54 -6.95 -11.41
CA HIS A 318 2.52 -7.76 -10.78
C HIS A 318 1.67 -8.40 -11.86
N LEU A 319 1.64 -9.71 -11.91
CA LEU A 319 0.81 -10.50 -12.81
C LEU A 319 -0.46 -10.91 -12.08
N LEU A 320 -1.59 -10.41 -12.56
CA LEU A 320 -2.90 -10.65 -11.96
C LEU A 320 -3.70 -11.62 -12.84
N TYR A 321 -4.29 -12.65 -12.23
CA TYR A 321 -5.06 -13.68 -12.94
C TYR A 321 -6.03 -14.42 -12.02
N PRO A 322 -7.15 -14.98 -12.54
CA PRO A 322 -8.06 -15.78 -11.74
C PRO A 322 -7.39 -17.07 -11.28
N ASP A 323 -7.79 -17.58 -10.11
CA ASP A 323 -7.24 -18.81 -9.52
C ASP A 323 -7.37 -20.03 -10.47
N SER A 324 -8.41 -20.06 -11.28
CA SER A 324 -8.63 -21.13 -12.29
C SER A 324 -7.52 -21.23 -13.34
N GLU A 325 -6.75 -20.18 -13.56
CA GLU A 325 -5.64 -20.16 -14.53
C GLU A 325 -4.27 -20.35 -13.85
N SER A 326 -4.23 -20.59 -12.53
CA SER A 326 -2.97 -20.52 -11.78
C SER A 326 -1.93 -21.53 -12.24
N GLU A 327 -2.32 -22.75 -12.61
CA GLU A 327 -1.39 -23.77 -13.07
C GLU A 327 -0.73 -23.39 -14.41
N SER A 328 -1.51 -22.97 -15.39
CA SER A 328 -1.03 -22.58 -16.72
C SER A 328 -0.17 -21.31 -16.69
N VAL A 329 -0.59 -20.31 -15.89
CA VAL A 329 0.15 -19.05 -15.74
C VAL A 329 1.46 -19.26 -14.99
N ILE A 330 1.50 -20.06 -13.94
CA ILE A 330 2.76 -20.37 -13.22
C ILE A 330 3.72 -21.16 -14.13
N LYS A 331 3.22 -22.04 -14.95
CA LYS A 331 4.05 -22.71 -15.96
C LYS A 331 4.66 -21.70 -16.94
N PHE A 332 3.86 -20.81 -17.51
CA PHE A 332 4.32 -19.73 -18.39
C PHE A 332 5.37 -18.84 -17.71
N ILE A 333 5.14 -18.45 -16.44
CA ILE A 333 6.11 -17.66 -15.68
C ILE A 333 7.45 -18.37 -15.55
N LYS A 334 7.45 -19.67 -15.20
CA LYS A 334 8.67 -20.45 -15.00
C LYS A 334 9.44 -20.67 -16.29
N GLU A 335 8.74 -20.95 -17.39
CA GLU A 335 9.36 -21.29 -18.67
C GLU A 335 9.78 -20.07 -19.48
N GLU A 336 9.02 -18.96 -19.41
CA GLU A 336 9.24 -17.84 -20.32
C GLU A 336 9.57 -16.50 -19.64
N LEU A 337 9.10 -16.25 -18.39
CA LEU A 337 9.26 -14.95 -17.74
C LEU A 337 10.35 -14.92 -16.68
N ALA A 338 10.64 -16.02 -16.01
CA ALA A 338 11.60 -16.06 -14.90
C ALA A 338 13.01 -15.58 -15.30
N SER A 339 13.42 -15.79 -16.55
CA SER A 339 14.71 -15.34 -17.08
C SER A 339 14.87 -13.80 -17.11
N TYR A 340 13.76 -13.05 -17.13
CA TYR A 340 13.76 -11.58 -17.07
C TYR A 340 13.83 -11.04 -15.65
N CYS A 341 13.60 -11.90 -14.64
CA CYS A 341 13.69 -11.55 -13.25
C CYS A 341 15.12 -11.61 -12.73
N GLN A 342 15.45 -10.75 -11.77
CA GLN A 342 16.77 -10.79 -11.11
C GLN A 342 16.94 -12.14 -10.39
N ASN A 343 17.94 -12.91 -10.81
CA ASN A 343 18.21 -14.28 -10.34
C ASN A 343 17.02 -15.25 -10.53
N GLY A 344 16.18 -15.04 -11.51
CA GLY A 344 15.00 -15.86 -11.77
C GLY A 344 13.90 -15.79 -10.68
N GLN A 345 13.91 -14.75 -9.85
CA GLN A 345 13.06 -14.73 -8.65
C GLN A 345 11.72 -14.01 -8.88
N PHE A 346 10.67 -14.65 -8.41
CA PHE A 346 9.31 -14.10 -8.34
C PHE A 346 8.64 -14.55 -7.04
N ILE A 347 7.55 -13.89 -6.66
CA ILE A 347 6.77 -14.18 -5.46
C ILE A 347 5.36 -14.55 -5.88
N GLU A 348 4.94 -15.77 -5.57
CA GLU A 348 3.56 -16.21 -5.77
C GLU A 348 2.72 -15.75 -4.57
N ASP A 349 1.86 -14.75 -4.79
CA ASP A 349 0.94 -14.20 -3.82
C ASP A 349 -0.50 -14.24 -4.35
N GLN A 350 -1.41 -13.74 -3.58
CA GLN A 350 -2.83 -13.62 -3.92
C GLN A 350 -3.47 -12.51 -3.09
N ILE A 351 -4.72 -12.19 -3.41
CA ILE A 351 -5.54 -11.32 -2.56
C ILE A 351 -5.57 -11.85 -1.13
N GLY A 352 -5.37 -10.96 -0.16
CA GLY A 352 -5.28 -11.28 1.26
C GLY A 352 -6.31 -10.52 2.09
N ASN A 353 -6.26 -10.73 3.38
CA ASN A 353 -7.07 -10.00 4.34
C ASN A 353 -6.38 -8.69 4.80
N GLY A 354 -7.04 -7.92 5.64
CA GLY A 354 -6.46 -6.78 6.33
C GLY A 354 -5.38 -7.19 7.36
N ALA A 355 -4.89 -6.20 8.09
CA ALA A 355 -3.92 -6.41 9.16
C ALA A 355 -4.48 -7.29 10.28
N LYS A 356 -3.59 -8.01 10.96
CA LYS A 356 -3.93 -8.87 12.10
C LYS A 356 -2.98 -8.64 13.27
N LYS A 357 -3.51 -8.71 14.48
CA LYS A 357 -2.73 -8.70 15.72
C LYS A 357 -1.99 -10.04 15.87
N LEU A 358 -0.74 -10.01 16.30
CA LEU A 358 0.11 -11.18 16.52
C LEU A 358 0.19 -11.56 18.01
#